data_818d94d6dd69e3ac57333a151f8eaf14
#
_entry.id   818d94d6dd69e3ac57333a151f8eaf14
#
_cell.length_a   1.000
_cell.length_b   1.000
_cell.length_c   1.000
_cell.angle_alpha   90.00
_cell.angle_beta   90.00
_cell.angle_gamma   90.00
#
_symmetry.space_group_name_H-M   'P 1'
#
loop_
_entity.id
_entity.type
_entity.pdbx_description
1 polymer ?
#
loop_
_entity_poly.entity_id
_entity_poly.type
_entity_poly.pdbx_seq_one_letter_code
_entity_poly.pdbx_strand_id
1 'polypeptide(L)'
;RPKVLAEAQSAARSNDDEKLRRYVFEAMRFDPLAPGLPRVALEDVILARGTWHETSIKAGAQVLAAFASAMMDPRRVANPTTFDPNRPASDYMHFGFGLHECFGRHINRATLHMMLKPILKRENIRRAPGPNGRLRKNGPFAERLVVEFD
;
A
#
# COMPACT_ATOMS: atom_id res chain seq x y z
N ARG A 1 -13.30 -5.48 5.35
CA ARG A 1 -13.90 -5.85 4.04
C ARG A 1 -14.02 -7.39 3.95
N PRO A 2 -15.09 -8.02 4.45
CA PRO A 2 -15.19 -9.49 4.50
C PRO A 2 -15.08 -10.15 3.13
N LYS A 3 -15.73 -9.59 2.10
CA LYS A 3 -15.65 -10.11 0.73
C LYS A 3 -14.22 -10.18 0.20
N VAL A 4 -13.43 -9.12 0.41
CA VAL A 4 -12.02 -9.07 -0.02
C VAL A 4 -11.20 -10.17 0.66
N LEU A 5 -11.41 -10.39 1.97
CA LEU A 5 -10.74 -11.45 2.70
C LEU A 5 -11.11 -12.84 2.14
N ALA A 6 -12.40 -13.09 1.91
CA ALA A 6 -12.87 -14.36 1.37
C ALA A 6 -12.28 -14.66 -0.02
N GLU A 7 -12.19 -13.67 -0.89
CA GLU A 7 -11.59 -13.82 -2.22
C GLU A 7 -10.07 -14.04 -2.16
N ALA A 8 -9.36 -13.35 -1.25
CA ALA A 8 -7.94 -13.59 -1.00
C ALA A 8 -7.68 -15.00 -0.43
N GLN A 9 -8.55 -15.47 0.47
CA GLN A 9 -8.50 -16.84 0.99
C GLN A 9 -8.76 -17.88 -0.11
N SER A 10 -9.73 -17.64 -0.99
CA SER A 10 -10.00 -18.50 -2.14
C SER A 10 -8.76 -18.61 -3.03
N ALA A 11 -8.12 -17.48 -3.37
CA ALA A 11 -6.89 -17.47 -4.15
C ALA A 11 -5.74 -18.24 -3.45
N ALA A 12 -5.58 -18.05 -2.14
CA ALA A 12 -4.56 -18.76 -1.36
C ALA A 12 -4.79 -20.30 -1.37
N ARG A 13 -6.03 -20.75 -1.21
CA ARG A 13 -6.39 -22.18 -1.19
C ARG A 13 -6.25 -22.83 -2.56
N SER A 14 -6.61 -22.13 -3.64
CA SER A 14 -6.44 -22.62 -5.02
C SER A 14 -5.01 -22.52 -5.54
N ASN A 15 -4.07 -22.00 -4.73
CA ASN A 15 -2.69 -21.70 -5.12
C ASN A 15 -2.59 -20.73 -6.33
N ASP A 16 -3.57 -19.85 -6.50
CA ASP A 16 -3.52 -18.75 -7.48
C ASP A 16 -2.70 -17.59 -6.88
N ASP A 17 -1.38 -17.74 -6.96
CA ASP A 17 -0.42 -16.79 -6.37
C ASP A 17 -0.46 -15.43 -7.05
N GLU A 18 -0.78 -15.40 -8.35
CA GLU A 18 -0.90 -14.14 -9.09
C GLU A 18 -2.12 -13.33 -8.61
N LYS A 19 -3.27 -13.98 -8.45
CA LYS A 19 -4.47 -13.36 -7.90
C LYS A 19 -4.22 -12.92 -6.46
N LEU A 20 -3.62 -13.77 -5.62
CA LEU A 20 -3.31 -13.43 -4.24
C LEU A 20 -2.39 -12.21 -4.16
N ARG A 21 -1.35 -12.14 -4.99
CA ARG A 21 -0.43 -11.01 -5.07
C ARG A 21 -1.17 -9.71 -5.38
N ARG A 22 -2.08 -9.73 -6.35
CA ARG A 22 -2.89 -8.55 -6.72
C ARG A 22 -3.75 -8.08 -5.54
N TYR A 23 -4.34 -8.98 -4.78
CA TYR A 23 -5.11 -8.64 -3.58
C TYR A 23 -4.25 -8.01 -2.49
N VAL A 24 -3.06 -8.55 -2.25
CA VAL A 24 -2.12 -8.01 -1.26
C VAL A 24 -1.67 -6.60 -1.65
N PHE A 25 -1.31 -6.39 -2.91
CA PHE A 25 -0.86 -5.07 -3.40
C PHE A 25 -1.97 -4.02 -3.33
N GLU A 26 -3.20 -4.39 -3.71
CA GLU A 26 -4.33 -3.47 -3.58
C GLU A 26 -4.65 -3.18 -2.10
N ALA A 27 -4.52 -4.15 -1.20
CA ALA A 27 -4.69 -3.91 0.23
C ALA A 27 -3.65 -2.91 0.79
N MET A 28 -2.39 -3.03 0.37
CA MET A 28 -1.31 -2.11 0.74
C MET A 28 -1.56 -0.67 0.27
N ARG A 29 -2.31 -0.45 -0.79
CA ARG A 29 -2.67 0.89 -1.27
C ARG A 29 -3.57 1.64 -0.29
N PHE A 30 -4.42 0.93 0.45
CA PHE A 30 -5.30 1.50 1.48
C PHE A 30 -4.60 1.78 2.82
N ASP A 31 -3.53 1.05 3.13
CA ASP A 31 -2.73 1.25 4.34
C ASP A 31 -1.25 0.98 4.01
N PRO A 32 -0.59 1.90 3.30
CA PRO A 32 0.80 1.73 2.91
C PRO A 32 1.73 1.86 4.11
N LEU A 33 2.82 1.09 4.12
CA LEU A 33 3.85 1.14 5.16
C LEU A 33 4.44 2.54 5.31
N ALA A 34 4.76 3.20 4.20
CA ALA A 34 5.24 4.56 4.17
C ALA A 34 4.22 5.45 3.45
N PRO A 35 3.45 6.28 4.17
CA PRO A 35 2.48 7.18 3.56
C PRO A 35 3.15 8.27 2.71
N GLY A 36 4.40 8.58 2.99
CA GLY A 36 5.22 9.52 2.23
C GLY A 36 6.65 9.50 2.74
N LEU A 37 7.56 10.09 1.98
CA LEU A 37 8.97 10.23 2.35
C LEU A 37 9.40 11.69 2.32
N PRO A 38 10.11 12.17 3.35
CA PRO A 38 10.64 13.52 3.37
C PRO A 38 11.78 13.66 2.35
N ARG A 39 11.86 14.86 1.77
CA ARG A 39 12.92 15.31 0.87
C ARG A 39 13.31 16.74 1.23
N VAL A 40 14.46 17.17 0.75
CA VAL A 40 14.90 18.54 0.81
C VAL A 40 15.14 19.04 -0.62
N ALA A 41 14.61 20.20 -0.97
CA ALA A 41 14.87 20.81 -2.26
C ALA A 41 16.34 21.25 -2.31
N LEU A 42 17.08 20.81 -3.32
CA LEU A 42 18.50 21.18 -3.48
C LEU A 42 18.67 22.53 -4.16
N GLU A 43 17.68 22.97 -4.91
CA GLU A 43 17.64 24.23 -5.64
C GLU A 43 16.23 24.81 -5.65
N ASP A 44 16.08 26.07 -6.06
CA ASP A 44 14.77 26.68 -6.26
C ASP A 44 14.05 25.97 -7.40
N VAL A 45 12.83 25.53 -7.17
CA VAL A 45 12.02 24.84 -8.18
C VAL A 45 10.58 25.35 -8.20
N ILE A 46 9.98 25.41 -9.37
CA ILE A 46 8.57 25.72 -9.55
C ILE A 46 7.85 24.46 -9.98
N LEU A 47 6.97 23.94 -9.11
CA LEU A 47 6.09 22.82 -9.42
C LEU A 47 4.84 23.30 -10.15
N ALA A 48 4.33 22.46 -11.04
CA ALA A 48 3.08 22.67 -11.77
C ALA A 48 3.01 24.03 -12.49
N ARG A 49 4.14 24.46 -13.06
CA ARG A 49 4.29 25.74 -13.76
C ARG A 49 3.18 25.99 -14.77
N GLY A 50 2.59 27.18 -14.74
CA GLY A 50 1.51 27.56 -15.65
C GLY A 50 0.13 27.01 -15.31
N THR A 51 -0.03 26.36 -14.15
CA THR A 51 -1.33 25.89 -13.68
C THR A 51 -1.82 26.67 -12.45
N TRP A 52 -3.09 26.52 -12.08
CA TRP A 52 -3.69 27.19 -10.93
C TRP A 52 -3.06 26.78 -9.57
N HIS A 53 -2.32 25.69 -9.55
CA HIS A 53 -1.63 25.18 -8.34
C HIS A 53 -0.10 25.30 -8.46
N GLU A 54 0.38 26.20 -9.32
CA GLU A 54 1.79 26.52 -9.40
C GLU A 54 2.35 26.90 -8.02
N THR A 55 3.46 26.27 -7.64
CA THR A 55 4.05 26.47 -6.32
C THR A 55 5.56 26.59 -6.43
N SER A 56 6.10 27.70 -5.91
CA SER A 56 7.55 27.90 -5.78
C SER A 56 8.07 27.23 -4.51
N ILE A 57 9.07 26.38 -4.65
CA ILE A 57 9.78 25.73 -3.55
C ILE A 57 11.21 26.23 -3.54
N LYS A 58 11.63 26.78 -2.41
CA LYS A 58 12.98 27.31 -2.23
C LYS A 58 13.99 26.22 -1.90
N ALA A 59 15.24 26.40 -2.31
CA ALA A 59 16.35 25.58 -1.86
C ALA A 59 16.36 25.48 -0.32
N GLY A 60 16.61 24.28 0.20
CA GLY A 60 16.56 23.97 1.63
C GLY A 60 15.15 23.69 2.19
N ALA A 61 14.07 23.92 1.43
CA ALA A 61 12.72 23.61 1.88
C ALA A 61 12.50 22.10 2.06
N GLN A 62 11.81 21.74 3.12
CA GLN A 62 11.37 20.35 3.31
C GLN A 62 10.13 20.07 2.47
N VAL A 63 10.14 18.96 1.75
CA VAL A 63 9.07 18.51 0.88
C VAL A 63 8.68 17.08 1.27
N LEU A 64 7.39 16.80 1.38
CA LEU A 64 6.88 15.44 1.57
C LEU A 64 6.40 14.87 0.23
N ALA A 65 7.07 13.82 -0.25
CA ALA A 65 6.56 13.00 -1.35
C ALA A 65 5.45 12.09 -0.83
N ALA A 66 4.19 12.50 -0.96
CA ALA A 66 3.01 11.90 -0.32
C ALA A 66 2.44 10.73 -1.15
N PHE A 67 3.06 9.56 -1.10
CA PHE A 67 2.69 8.38 -1.89
C PHE A 67 1.28 7.89 -1.62
N ALA A 68 0.85 7.86 -0.35
CA ALA A 68 -0.51 7.46 0.01
C ALA A 68 -1.56 8.37 -0.65
N SER A 69 -1.33 9.68 -0.61
CA SER A 69 -2.22 10.66 -1.26
C SER A 69 -2.23 10.48 -2.77
N ALA A 70 -1.07 10.28 -3.39
CA ALA A 70 -0.96 10.08 -4.84
C ALA A 70 -1.69 8.81 -5.30
N MET A 71 -1.66 7.73 -4.52
CA MET A 71 -2.41 6.49 -4.82
C MET A 71 -3.92 6.61 -4.60
N MET A 72 -4.39 7.69 -3.96
CA MET A 72 -5.81 7.98 -3.72
C MET A 72 -6.31 9.18 -4.53
N ASP A 73 -5.50 9.76 -5.40
CA ASP A 73 -5.88 10.93 -6.20
C ASP A 73 -6.77 10.52 -7.38
N PRO A 74 -8.05 10.97 -7.42
CA PRO A 74 -8.97 10.59 -8.49
C PRO A 74 -8.60 11.16 -9.87
N ARG A 75 -7.71 12.14 -9.93
CA ARG A 75 -7.18 12.67 -11.19
C ARG A 75 -6.24 11.70 -11.88
N ARG A 76 -5.67 10.75 -11.12
CA ARG A 76 -4.68 9.78 -11.59
C ARG A 76 -5.18 8.35 -11.50
N VAL A 77 -5.89 8.01 -10.43
CA VAL A 77 -6.37 6.66 -10.12
C VAL A 77 -7.88 6.62 -10.23
N ALA A 78 -8.41 5.84 -11.14
CA ALA A 78 -9.86 5.70 -11.32
C ALA A 78 -10.50 5.06 -10.07
N ASN A 79 -11.59 5.66 -9.56
CA ASN A 79 -12.33 5.17 -8.39
C ASN A 79 -11.40 4.76 -7.23
N PRO A 80 -10.57 5.67 -6.70
CA PRO A 80 -9.47 5.32 -5.80
C PRO A 80 -9.93 4.71 -4.46
N THR A 81 -11.16 4.98 -4.04
CA THR A 81 -11.75 4.43 -2.81
C THR A 81 -12.33 3.01 -2.98
N THR A 82 -12.44 2.53 -4.23
CA THR A 82 -12.88 1.18 -4.54
C THR A 82 -11.70 0.22 -4.48
N PHE A 83 -11.87 -0.92 -3.81
CA PHE A 83 -10.89 -2.00 -3.82
C PHE A 83 -10.99 -2.74 -5.17
N ASP A 84 -9.94 -2.63 -5.98
CA ASP A 84 -9.86 -3.27 -7.29
C ASP A 84 -8.49 -3.92 -7.50
N PRO A 85 -8.37 -5.25 -7.38
CA PRO A 85 -7.11 -5.96 -7.54
C PRO A 85 -6.62 -6.04 -8.99
N ASN A 86 -7.38 -5.52 -9.95
CA ASN A 86 -7.02 -5.52 -11.37
C ASN A 86 -6.45 -4.17 -11.85
N ARG A 87 -6.10 -3.28 -10.92
CA ARG A 87 -5.48 -2.00 -11.27
C ARG A 87 -4.17 -2.18 -12.00
N PRO A 88 -3.85 -1.29 -12.95
CA PRO A 88 -2.54 -1.27 -13.59
C PRO A 88 -1.43 -1.02 -12.57
N ALA A 89 -0.26 -1.60 -12.82
CA ALA A 89 0.90 -1.46 -11.92
C ALA A 89 1.33 0.00 -11.72
N SER A 90 1.03 0.88 -12.67
CA SER A 90 1.28 2.32 -12.59
C SER A 90 0.51 3.04 -11.48
N ASP A 91 -0.60 2.47 -10.99
CA ASP A 91 -1.39 3.05 -9.92
C ASP A 91 -0.75 2.88 -8.54
N TYR A 92 0.25 1.99 -8.42
CA TYR A 92 0.91 1.68 -7.17
C TYR A 92 2.24 2.41 -7.03
N MET A 93 2.43 3.07 -5.90
CA MET A 93 3.67 3.75 -5.50
C MET A 93 4.25 3.18 -4.20
N HIS A 94 3.96 1.91 -3.89
CA HIS A 94 4.42 1.26 -2.64
C HIS A 94 5.93 1.30 -2.46
N PHE A 95 6.67 1.27 -3.57
CA PHE A 95 8.12 1.19 -3.58
C PHE A 95 8.79 2.49 -4.02
N GLY A 96 8.03 3.58 -4.08
CA GLY A 96 8.54 4.84 -4.60
C GLY A 96 8.67 4.85 -6.13
N PHE A 97 9.46 5.78 -6.64
CA PHE A 97 9.66 5.98 -8.07
C PHE A 97 11.03 6.59 -8.37
N GLY A 98 11.59 6.27 -9.55
CA GLY A 98 12.83 6.87 -10.05
C GLY A 98 14.08 6.41 -9.29
N LEU A 99 15.04 7.31 -9.13
CA LEU A 99 16.36 7.01 -8.55
C LEU A 99 16.28 6.41 -7.13
N HIS A 100 15.27 6.79 -6.37
CA HIS A 100 15.05 6.32 -5.00
C HIS A 100 13.99 5.20 -4.91
N GLU A 101 13.70 4.52 -6.00
CA GLU A 101 12.83 3.35 -5.95
C GLU A 101 13.43 2.26 -5.04
N CYS A 102 12.57 1.60 -4.27
CA CYS A 102 13.01 0.59 -3.30
C CYS A 102 13.85 -0.51 -3.96
N PHE A 103 15.07 -0.69 -3.48
CA PHE A 103 15.97 -1.76 -3.95
C PHE A 103 15.33 -3.15 -3.83
N GLY A 104 14.58 -3.39 -2.73
CA GLY A 104 13.92 -4.66 -2.45
C GLY A 104 12.62 -4.91 -3.22
N ARG A 105 12.22 -4.04 -4.15
CA ARG A 105 10.90 -4.13 -4.82
C ARG A 105 10.64 -5.49 -5.47
N HIS A 106 11.64 -6.06 -6.14
CA HIS A 106 11.49 -7.33 -6.84
C HIS A 106 11.31 -8.49 -5.87
N ILE A 107 12.07 -8.51 -4.78
CA ILE A 107 11.94 -9.48 -3.70
C ILE A 107 10.56 -9.35 -3.06
N ASN A 108 10.17 -8.15 -2.68
CA ASN A 108 8.86 -7.90 -2.05
C ASN A 108 7.69 -8.29 -2.96
N ARG A 109 7.79 -8.01 -4.25
CA ARG A 109 6.76 -8.45 -5.22
C ARG A 109 6.63 -9.97 -5.30
N ALA A 110 7.71 -10.69 -5.15
CA ALA A 110 7.72 -12.15 -5.18
C ALA A 110 7.30 -12.79 -3.85
N THR A 111 7.57 -12.15 -2.70
CA THR A 111 7.48 -12.80 -1.40
C THR A 111 6.32 -12.38 -0.52
N LEU A 112 5.85 -11.13 -0.59
CA LEU A 112 4.84 -10.62 0.37
C LEU A 112 3.56 -11.46 0.42
N HIS A 113 3.01 -11.83 -0.74
CA HIS A 113 1.82 -12.66 -0.81
C HIS A 113 2.09 -14.09 -0.34
N MET A 114 3.30 -14.61 -0.58
CA MET A 114 3.70 -15.94 -0.13
C MET A 114 3.83 -16.03 1.39
N MET A 115 4.28 -14.96 2.04
CA MET A 115 4.34 -14.87 3.51
C MET A 115 2.95 -14.90 4.15
N LEU A 116 1.95 -14.30 3.49
CA LEU A 116 0.57 -14.26 3.99
C LEU A 116 -0.22 -15.54 3.64
N LYS A 117 0.17 -16.26 2.60
CA LYS A 117 -0.53 -17.42 2.08
C LYS A 117 -0.83 -18.51 3.12
N PRO A 118 0.12 -18.94 3.99
CA PRO A 118 -0.15 -19.97 4.98
C PRO A 118 -1.28 -19.61 5.96
N ILE A 119 -1.31 -18.35 6.41
CA ILE A 119 -2.38 -17.92 7.32
C ILE A 119 -3.71 -17.76 6.58
N LEU A 120 -3.69 -17.25 5.34
CA LEU A 120 -4.91 -17.10 4.53
C LEU A 120 -5.53 -18.43 4.12
N LYS A 121 -4.78 -19.55 4.13
CA LYS A 121 -5.31 -20.90 3.91
C LYS A 121 -6.14 -21.42 5.08
N ARG A 122 -5.99 -20.85 6.28
CA ARG A 122 -6.76 -21.28 7.46
C ARG A 122 -8.24 -20.99 7.27
N GLU A 123 -9.08 -21.80 7.90
CA GLU A 123 -10.52 -21.62 7.87
C GLU A 123 -10.95 -20.60 8.94
N ASN A 124 -12.06 -19.95 8.68
CA ASN A 124 -12.72 -19.05 9.63
C ASN A 124 -11.82 -17.96 10.24
N ILE A 125 -10.85 -17.45 9.46
CA ILE A 125 -9.99 -16.37 9.93
C ILE A 125 -10.85 -15.16 10.29
N ARG A 126 -10.70 -14.72 11.54
CA ARG A 126 -11.37 -13.54 12.08
C ARG A 126 -10.43 -12.80 13.02
N ARG A 127 -10.71 -11.54 13.24
CA ARG A 127 -10.02 -10.81 14.31
C ARG A 127 -10.47 -11.33 15.66
N ALA A 128 -9.56 -11.45 16.61
CA ALA A 128 -9.90 -11.76 17.98
C ALA A 128 -10.90 -10.73 18.54
N PRO A 129 -11.77 -11.12 19.46
CA PRO A 129 -12.72 -10.19 20.07
C PRO A 129 -12.02 -9.14 20.94
N GLY A 130 -12.68 -7.99 21.12
CA GLY A 130 -12.24 -6.93 21.99
C GLY A 130 -10.95 -6.22 21.53
N PRO A 131 -10.14 -5.69 22.47
CA PRO A 131 -8.94 -4.93 22.17
C PRO A 131 -7.85 -5.70 21.41
N ASN A 132 -7.79 -7.01 21.58
CA ASN A 132 -6.80 -7.86 20.92
C ASN A 132 -6.98 -7.92 19.40
N GLY A 133 -8.20 -7.83 18.91
CA GLY A 133 -8.50 -7.81 17.47
C GLY A 133 -8.26 -6.44 16.80
N ARG A 134 -7.79 -5.44 17.55
CA ARG A 134 -7.39 -4.16 16.99
C ARG A 134 -5.92 -4.21 16.56
N LEU A 135 -5.66 -3.70 15.35
CA LEU A 135 -4.29 -3.54 14.89
C LEU A 135 -3.57 -2.50 15.77
N ARG A 136 -2.51 -2.92 16.44
CA ARG A 136 -1.58 -2.02 17.12
C ARG A 136 -0.45 -1.67 16.18
N LYS A 137 -0.07 -0.39 16.16
CA LYS A 137 1.05 0.12 15.37
C LYS A 137 2.06 0.80 16.28
N ASN A 138 3.33 0.67 15.93
CA ASN A 138 4.43 1.46 16.47
C ASN A 138 4.96 2.33 15.32
N GLY A 139 4.57 3.61 15.31
CA GLY A 139 4.77 4.46 14.16
C GLY A 139 4.07 3.88 12.90
N PRO A 140 4.78 3.74 11.78
CA PRO A 140 4.22 3.16 10.56
C PRO A 140 4.13 1.62 10.60
N PHE A 141 4.79 0.97 11.56
CA PHE A 141 4.91 -0.48 11.58
C PHE A 141 3.75 -1.13 12.34
N ALA A 142 3.22 -2.22 11.77
CA ALA A 142 2.30 -3.10 12.47
C ALA A 142 3.08 -3.83 13.59
N GLU A 143 2.63 -3.67 14.83
CA GLU A 143 3.24 -4.32 15.99
C GLU A 143 2.50 -5.64 16.31
N ARG A 144 1.17 -5.59 16.33
CA ARG A 144 0.35 -6.72 16.74
C ARG A 144 -1.05 -6.65 16.15
N LEU A 145 -1.50 -7.77 15.61
CA LEU A 145 -2.89 -8.07 15.31
C LEU A 145 -3.15 -9.52 15.69
N VAL A 146 -4.03 -9.77 16.64
CA VAL A 146 -4.44 -11.14 16.99
C VAL A 146 -5.59 -11.57 16.08
N VAL A 147 -5.40 -12.69 15.45
CA VAL A 147 -6.43 -13.36 14.65
C VAL A 147 -6.69 -14.75 15.20
N GLU A 148 -7.91 -15.22 15.04
CA GLU A 148 -8.37 -16.57 15.36
C GLU A 148 -8.71 -17.28 14.08
N PHE A 149 -8.55 -18.58 14.07
CA PHE A 149 -8.93 -19.47 12.97
C PHE A 149 -9.21 -20.87 13.52
N ASP A 150 -9.89 -21.68 12.75
CA ASP A 150 -10.17 -23.09 13.09
C ASP A 150 -9.14 -23.98 12.41
#